data_b333c66062742d9a04683b0601bdda42
#
_entry.id   b333c66062742d9a04683b0601bdda42
#
_cell.length_a   1.000
_cell.length_b   1.000
_cell.length_c   1.000
_cell.angle_alpha   90.00
_cell.angle_beta   90.00
_cell.angle_gamma   90.00
#
_symmetry.space_group_name_H-M   'P 1'
#
loop_
_entity.id
_entity.type
_entity.pdbx_description
1 polymer ?
#
loop_
_entity_poly.entity_id
_entity_poly.type
_entity_poly.pdbx_seq_one_letter_code
_entity_poly.pdbx_strand_id
1 'polypeptide(L)'
;MKRFFCALFACAAMLVGCGDDDSDFVIRPDGGVSSSGAKSNSSSVTPESNDSSEDFDASVKPCKTEEVDNCEYGTLEDERDGQVYKTVKIGDQEWMAENLNFETDDSYCYNDSAEYCSKYGRLYLWNTAMDSAGIWSTNGKGCGYSADCSPIYPVQGICPKGWHLPSRDEFDTLLVAVGGQFIAGPKLRSTSGWIDDEGTNYSGSDAYGFSALPAGLKVIDKYETEGCVADFWASNEGYGNNVYILGMECGYDNASVRAIYNRIGLSVRCLKD
;
A
#
# COMPACT_ATOMS: atom_id res chain seq x y z
N MET A 1 0.73 -15.98 39.00
CA MET A 1 1.32 -14.65 39.29
C MET A 1 2.55 -14.47 38.42
N LYS A 2 2.40 -13.94 37.22
CA LYS A 2 3.51 -13.53 36.35
C LYS A 2 3.40 -12.02 36.14
N ARG A 3 4.46 -11.30 36.49
CA ARG A 3 4.52 -9.84 36.52
C ARG A 3 4.76 -9.31 35.12
N PHE A 4 3.89 -8.43 34.67
CA PHE A 4 4.07 -7.58 33.49
C PHE A 4 5.21 -6.59 33.72
N PHE A 5 6.16 -6.55 32.81
CA PHE A 5 7.12 -5.46 32.72
C PHE A 5 6.67 -4.53 31.56
N CYS A 6 6.08 -3.43 31.95
CA CYS A 6 5.80 -2.32 31.06
C CYS A 6 7.10 -1.50 30.93
N ALA A 7 7.73 -1.47 29.77
CA ALA A 7 8.87 -0.60 29.51
C ALA A 7 8.33 0.77 29.03
N LEU A 8 8.33 1.73 29.94
CA LEU A 8 8.10 3.15 29.66
C LEU A 8 9.32 3.71 28.91
N PHE A 9 9.14 4.06 27.65
CA PHE A 9 10.06 4.96 26.95
C PHE A 9 9.72 6.41 27.31
N ALA A 10 10.57 7.04 28.09
CA ALA A 10 10.48 8.47 28.39
C ALA A 10 11.05 9.28 27.22
N CYS A 11 10.19 9.99 26.51
CA CYS A 11 10.60 11.04 25.57
C CYS A 11 11.06 12.26 26.38
N ALA A 12 12.35 12.57 26.31
CA ALA A 12 12.90 13.83 26.78
C ALA A 12 12.61 14.93 25.74
N ALA A 13 11.71 15.82 26.04
CA ALA A 13 11.47 17.04 25.29
C ALA A 13 12.60 18.05 25.58
N MET A 14 13.41 18.39 24.58
CA MET A 14 14.26 19.57 24.63
C MET A 14 13.49 20.77 24.09
N LEU A 15 13.19 21.69 25.00
CA LEU A 15 12.74 23.04 24.69
C LEU A 15 13.95 23.86 24.23
N VAL A 16 13.92 24.36 23.02
CA VAL A 16 14.80 25.45 22.55
C VAL A 16 13.89 26.62 22.17
N GLY A 17 14.27 27.77 22.71
CA GLY A 17 13.52 28.98 22.88
C GLY A 17 13.09 29.71 21.63
N CYS A 18 12.08 30.56 21.90
CA CYS A 18 11.51 31.59 21.05
C CYS A 18 12.56 32.64 20.65
N GLY A 19 12.51 33.03 19.40
CA GLY A 19 13.00 34.32 18.94
C GLY A 19 11.85 34.99 18.22
N ASP A 20 11.37 36.11 18.83
CA ASP A 20 10.41 37.04 18.26
C ASP A 20 11.13 37.85 17.16
N ASP A 21 10.52 37.93 15.98
CA ASP A 21 10.79 39.02 15.05
C ASP A 21 9.46 39.52 14.48
N ASP A 22 9.07 40.65 15.06
CA ASP A 22 8.02 41.55 14.59
C ASP A 22 8.43 42.14 13.23
N SER A 23 7.63 41.98 12.22
CA SER A 23 7.62 42.89 11.08
C SER A 23 6.20 43.27 10.71
N ASP A 24 5.88 44.47 11.18
CA ASP A 24 4.72 45.27 10.83
C ASP A 24 4.52 45.37 9.32
N PHE A 25 3.36 44.94 8.84
CA PHE A 25 2.87 45.31 7.53
C PHE A 25 1.76 46.34 7.66
N VAL A 26 2.12 47.59 7.39
CA VAL A 26 1.27 48.80 7.42
C VAL A 26 0.28 48.78 6.27
N ILE A 27 -1.02 48.77 6.60
CA ILE A 27 -2.12 49.05 5.65
C ILE A 27 -2.22 50.57 5.52
N ARG A 28 -2.13 51.07 4.30
CA ARG A 28 -2.51 52.48 3.95
C ARG A 28 -3.86 52.49 3.26
N PRO A 29 -4.81 53.32 3.67
CA PRO A 29 -6.01 53.63 2.93
C PRO A 29 -5.83 54.94 2.15
N ASP A 30 -6.22 54.99 0.89
CA ASP A 30 -6.64 56.16 0.13
C ASP A 30 -7.13 55.68 -1.25
N GLY A 31 -8.15 56.17 -1.82
CA GLY A 31 -8.96 57.35 -1.75
C GLY A 31 -10.06 57.19 -2.79
N GLY A 32 -11.23 57.59 -2.51
CA GLY A 32 -12.39 57.52 -3.38
C GLY A 32 -12.35 58.59 -4.49
N VAL A 33 -13.04 58.30 -5.58
CA VAL A 33 -13.74 59.34 -6.39
C VAL A 33 -15.01 58.74 -7.03
N SER A 34 -16.05 59.56 -6.92
CA SER A 34 -17.43 59.38 -7.33
C SER A 34 -17.68 59.39 -8.86
N SER A 35 -18.77 58.81 -9.20
CA SER A 35 -19.92 59.31 -9.99
C SER A 35 -20.12 58.59 -11.32
N SER A 36 -21.23 58.16 -11.60
CA SER A 36 -22.46 58.64 -12.10
C SER A 36 -23.22 57.50 -12.86
N GLY A 37 -24.50 57.50 -12.66
CA GLY A 37 -25.44 56.48 -13.04
C GLY A 37 -25.71 56.33 -14.50
N ALA A 38 -26.24 55.16 -14.79
CA ALA A 38 -27.20 54.92 -15.89
C ALA A 38 -28.08 53.73 -15.54
N LYS A 39 -29.38 54.00 -15.44
CA LYS A 39 -30.41 52.95 -15.39
C LYS A 39 -30.53 52.31 -16.75
N SER A 40 -30.51 51.00 -16.84
CA SER A 40 -31.20 50.29 -17.94
C SER A 40 -31.83 49.01 -17.39
N ASN A 41 -33.13 48.88 -17.63
CA ASN A 41 -33.90 47.68 -17.45
C ASN A 41 -33.30 46.52 -18.24
N SER A 42 -33.21 45.37 -17.62
CA SER A 42 -33.19 44.15 -18.37
C SER A 42 -33.67 42.96 -17.53
N SER A 43 -34.63 42.31 -18.08
CA SER A 43 -35.25 41.03 -17.89
C SER A 43 -34.40 40.00 -17.09
N SER A 44 -35.03 39.45 -16.06
CA SER A 44 -34.60 38.23 -15.40
C SER A 44 -34.65 37.04 -16.39
N VAL A 45 -33.47 36.62 -16.82
CA VAL A 45 -33.24 35.26 -17.32
C VAL A 45 -32.42 34.59 -16.27
N THR A 46 -33.02 33.67 -15.55
CA THR A 46 -32.36 32.71 -14.68
C THR A 46 -31.47 31.80 -15.57
N PRO A 47 -30.17 31.75 -15.41
CA PRO A 47 -29.40 30.65 -15.98
C PRO A 47 -29.72 29.43 -15.10
N GLU A 48 -30.35 28.43 -15.66
CA GLU A 48 -30.25 27.06 -15.14
C GLU A 48 -28.77 26.73 -15.08
N SER A 49 -28.19 26.69 -13.88
CA SER A 49 -26.90 26.10 -13.63
C SER A 49 -27.06 24.60 -13.82
N ASN A 50 -26.79 24.10 -15.01
CA ASN A 50 -26.35 22.72 -15.19
C ASN A 50 -24.98 22.61 -14.52
N ASP A 51 -25.00 22.45 -13.22
CA ASP A 51 -23.85 21.96 -12.47
C ASP A 51 -23.81 20.43 -12.63
N SER A 52 -23.39 19.99 -13.79
CA SER A 52 -22.88 18.64 -13.99
C SER A 52 -21.40 18.68 -13.64
N SER A 53 -21.09 18.81 -12.34
CA SER A 53 -19.86 18.25 -11.81
C SER A 53 -20.03 16.72 -11.94
N GLU A 54 -19.66 16.18 -13.08
CA GLU A 54 -19.29 14.78 -13.17
C GLU A 54 -18.08 14.63 -12.24
N ASP A 55 -18.33 14.28 -10.96
CA ASP A 55 -17.34 13.68 -10.11
C ASP A 55 -16.82 12.46 -10.87
N PHE A 56 -15.64 12.58 -11.43
CA PHE A 56 -14.94 11.50 -12.11
C PHE A 56 -14.53 10.52 -11.00
N ASP A 57 -15.48 9.69 -10.56
CA ASP A 57 -15.21 8.58 -9.66
C ASP A 57 -14.38 7.56 -10.44
N ALA A 58 -13.05 7.65 -10.27
CA ALA A 58 -12.09 6.73 -10.88
C ALA A 58 -12.17 5.32 -10.26
N SER A 59 -13.04 5.11 -9.26
CA SER A 59 -13.20 3.82 -8.61
C SER A 59 -13.97 2.84 -9.50
N VAL A 60 -13.55 1.59 -9.46
CA VAL A 60 -14.27 0.49 -10.12
C VAL A 60 -15.32 -0.08 -9.18
N LYS A 61 -16.37 -0.68 -9.73
CA LYS A 61 -17.39 -1.33 -8.91
C LYS A 61 -16.83 -2.60 -8.28
N PRO A 62 -17.17 -2.88 -7.01
CA PRO A 62 -16.87 -4.17 -6.39
C PRO A 62 -17.40 -5.32 -7.25
N CYS A 63 -16.58 -6.36 -7.41
CA CYS A 63 -16.94 -7.56 -8.17
C CYS A 63 -17.42 -8.71 -7.28
N LYS A 64 -17.26 -8.58 -5.95
CA LYS A 64 -17.57 -9.62 -4.98
C LYS A 64 -18.40 -9.08 -3.81
N THR A 65 -19.34 -9.89 -3.37
CA THR A 65 -20.16 -9.73 -2.15
C THR A 65 -20.12 -11.02 -1.35
N GLU A 66 -20.84 -11.10 -0.23
CA GLU A 66 -20.99 -12.36 0.54
C GLU A 66 -21.68 -13.48 -0.26
N GLU A 67 -22.58 -13.10 -1.20
CA GLU A 67 -23.43 -14.06 -1.94
C GLU A 67 -22.91 -14.35 -3.35
N VAL A 68 -22.14 -13.42 -3.94
CA VAL A 68 -21.75 -13.49 -5.36
C VAL A 68 -20.29 -13.08 -5.55
N ASP A 69 -19.56 -13.87 -6.32
CA ASP A 69 -18.21 -13.55 -6.79
C ASP A 69 -18.19 -13.51 -8.32
N ASN A 70 -18.14 -12.30 -8.87
CA ASN A 70 -18.07 -12.00 -10.29
C ASN A 70 -16.71 -11.39 -10.67
N CYS A 71 -15.69 -11.54 -9.85
CA CYS A 71 -14.36 -11.02 -10.16
C CYS A 71 -13.76 -11.74 -11.38
N GLU A 72 -13.02 -11.00 -12.20
CA GLU A 72 -12.29 -11.55 -13.33
C GLU A 72 -10.97 -12.15 -12.83
N TYR A 73 -10.97 -13.47 -12.69
CA TYR A 73 -9.80 -14.20 -12.23
C TYR A 73 -9.04 -14.83 -13.39
N GLY A 74 -7.73 -14.94 -13.21
CA GLY A 74 -6.81 -15.67 -14.06
C GLY A 74 -5.88 -16.56 -13.26
N THR A 75 -4.84 -17.04 -13.92
CA THR A 75 -3.77 -17.83 -13.29
C THR A 75 -2.42 -17.39 -13.81
N LEU A 76 -1.43 -17.43 -12.92
CA LEU A 76 0.00 -17.27 -13.23
C LEU A 76 0.71 -18.56 -12.83
N GLU A 77 1.37 -19.20 -13.76
CA GLU A 77 2.30 -20.30 -13.49
C GLU A 77 3.72 -19.75 -13.38
N ASP A 78 4.37 -20.01 -12.26
CA ASP A 78 5.79 -19.69 -12.08
C ASP A 78 6.64 -20.83 -12.64
N GLU A 79 7.23 -20.61 -13.82
CA GLU A 79 8.01 -21.64 -14.53
C GLU A 79 9.26 -22.09 -13.74
N ARG A 80 9.67 -21.35 -12.70
CA ARG A 80 10.87 -21.65 -11.90
C ARG A 80 10.67 -22.86 -10.97
N ASP A 81 9.45 -23.03 -10.45
CA ASP A 81 9.11 -24.09 -9.49
C ASP A 81 7.78 -24.79 -9.77
N GLY A 82 7.04 -24.34 -10.80
CA GLY A 82 5.76 -24.89 -11.21
C GLY A 82 4.59 -24.52 -10.30
N GLN A 83 4.76 -23.57 -9.37
CA GLN A 83 3.65 -23.06 -8.56
C GLN A 83 2.68 -22.26 -9.42
N VAL A 84 1.38 -22.43 -9.16
CA VAL A 84 0.32 -21.72 -9.86
C VAL A 84 -0.38 -20.80 -8.87
N TYR A 85 -0.42 -19.51 -9.20
CA TYR A 85 -1.05 -18.46 -8.41
C TYR A 85 -2.34 -17.99 -9.07
N LYS A 86 -3.36 -17.75 -8.26
CA LYS A 86 -4.56 -17.05 -8.70
C LYS A 86 -4.25 -15.59 -8.99
N THR A 87 -4.82 -15.04 -10.06
CA THR A 87 -4.73 -13.61 -10.38
C THR A 87 -6.11 -12.98 -10.42
N VAL A 88 -6.18 -11.65 -10.30
CA VAL A 88 -7.42 -10.88 -10.36
C VAL A 88 -7.19 -9.56 -11.08
N LYS A 89 -8.17 -9.16 -11.90
CA LYS A 89 -8.17 -7.85 -12.55
C LYS A 89 -8.93 -6.84 -11.69
N ILE A 90 -8.26 -5.73 -11.38
CA ILE A 90 -8.83 -4.60 -10.62
C ILE A 90 -8.55 -3.31 -11.41
N GLY A 91 -9.58 -2.70 -11.98
CA GLY A 91 -9.38 -1.63 -12.95
C GLY A 91 -8.62 -2.14 -14.18
N ASP A 92 -7.57 -1.43 -14.54
CA ASP A 92 -6.69 -1.80 -15.65
C ASP A 92 -5.50 -2.67 -15.23
N GLN A 93 -5.38 -2.98 -13.92
CA GLN A 93 -4.28 -3.75 -13.36
C GLN A 93 -4.66 -5.22 -13.14
N GLU A 94 -3.75 -6.16 -13.48
CA GLU A 94 -3.89 -7.58 -13.15
C GLU A 94 -2.88 -7.95 -12.06
N TRP A 95 -3.41 -8.28 -10.87
CA TRP A 95 -2.66 -8.55 -9.66
C TRP A 95 -2.61 -10.04 -9.34
N MET A 96 -1.54 -10.52 -8.71
CA MET A 96 -1.63 -11.76 -7.96
C MET A 96 -2.71 -11.61 -6.88
N ALA A 97 -3.59 -12.60 -6.76
CA ALA A 97 -4.58 -12.71 -5.67
C ALA A 97 -4.07 -13.58 -4.51
N GLU A 98 -2.84 -14.05 -4.60
CA GLU A 98 -2.11 -14.83 -3.60
C GLU A 98 -0.72 -14.24 -3.42
N ASN A 99 -0.14 -14.41 -2.23
CA ASN A 99 1.23 -13.97 -1.98
C ASN A 99 2.23 -14.90 -2.66
N LEU A 100 3.30 -14.35 -3.19
CA LEU A 100 4.39 -15.13 -3.78
C LEU A 100 4.96 -16.11 -2.76
N ASN A 101 5.20 -17.37 -3.18
CA ASN A 101 5.73 -18.44 -2.33
C ASN A 101 6.97 -19.11 -2.92
N PHE A 102 7.67 -18.44 -3.83
CA PHE A 102 8.90 -18.93 -4.45
C PHE A 102 10.04 -18.99 -3.44
N GLU A 103 10.64 -20.17 -3.25
CA GLU A 103 11.73 -20.37 -2.29
C GLU A 103 13.07 -19.90 -2.85
N THR A 104 13.77 -19.05 -2.10
CA THR A 104 15.11 -18.59 -2.40
C THR A 104 15.82 -18.16 -1.12
N ASP A 105 17.11 -17.84 -1.21
CA ASP A 105 17.86 -17.25 -0.11
C ASP A 105 17.18 -15.98 0.38
N ASP A 106 17.23 -15.70 1.68
CA ASP A 106 16.55 -14.57 2.34
C ASP A 106 15.03 -14.50 2.09
N SER A 107 14.40 -15.67 1.92
CA SER A 107 12.95 -15.86 1.96
C SER A 107 12.56 -16.79 3.11
N TYR A 108 11.48 -16.47 3.83
CA TYR A 108 11.16 -17.11 5.10
C TYR A 108 9.69 -17.51 5.17
N CYS A 109 9.40 -18.69 5.71
CA CYS A 109 8.07 -19.00 6.22
C CYS A 109 7.88 -18.33 7.58
N TYR A 110 6.71 -17.79 7.88
CA TYR A 110 6.42 -17.26 9.22
C TYR A 110 6.69 -18.35 10.27
N ASN A 111 7.36 -18.01 11.39
CA ASN A 111 7.83 -18.94 12.43
C ASN A 111 8.69 -20.11 11.91
N ASP A 112 9.36 -19.94 10.77
CA ASP A 112 10.16 -21.00 10.10
C ASP A 112 9.37 -22.30 9.85
N SER A 113 8.04 -22.21 9.71
CA SER A 113 7.14 -23.34 9.52
C SER A 113 6.57 -23.39 8.11
N ALA A 114 6.73 -24.53 7.42
CA ALA A 114 6.20 -24.76 6.07
C ALA A 114 4.66 -24.62 5.99
N GLU A 115 3.96 -24.83 7.09
CA GLU A 115 2.51 -24.60 7.18
C GLU A 115 2.15 -23.15 6.90
N TYR A 116 2.93 -22.20 7.45
CA TYR A 116 2.72 -20.79 7.22
C TYR A 116 3.07 -20.36 5.80
N CYS A 117 4.08 -20.96 5.15
CA CYS A 117 4.33 -20.74 3.73
C CYS A 117 3.14 -21.20 2.88
N SER A 118 2.55 -22.36 3.21
CA SER A 118 1.36 -22.86 2.51
C SER A 118 0.13 -21.96 2.73
N LYS A 119 0.04 -21.30 3.90
CA LYS A 119 -1.08 -20.42 4.27
C LYS A 119 -0.93 -19.00 3.72
N TYR A 120 0.27 -18.44 3.81
CA TYR A 120 0.51 -17.00 3.61
C TYR A 120 1.48 -16.68 2.50
N GLY A 121 2.11 -17.66 1.87
CA GLY A 121 3.29 -17.43 1.05
C GLY A 121 4.53 -17.12 1.89
N ARG A 122 5.59 -16.64 1.26
CA ARG A 122 6.86 -16.31 1.93
C ARG A 122 6.99 -14.83 2.24
N LEU A 123 7.79 -14.54 3.25
CA LEU A 123 8.27 -13.21 3.58
C LEU A 123 9.68 -13.05 2.99
N TYR A 124 9.92 -11.97 2.27
CA TYR A 124 11.17 -11.67 1.58
C TYR A 124 11.82 -10.44 2.15
N LEU A 125 13.16 -10.43 2.29
CA LEU A 125 13.86 -9.17 2.47
C LEU A 125 13.74 -8.33 1.19
N TRP A 126 13.82 -7.01 1.32
CA TRP A 126 13.63 -6.12 0.17
C TRP A 126 14.68 -6.32 -0.94
N ASN A 127 15.96 -6.56 -0.58
CA ASN A 127 17.00 -6.89 -1.54
C ASN A 127 16.68 -8.16 -2.35
N THR A 128 16.04 -9.14 -1.73
CA THR A 128 15.57 -10.36 -2.38
C THR A 128 14.38 -10.08 -3.29
N ALA A 129 13.41 -9.28 -2.81
CA ALA A 129 12.26 -8.85 -3.61
C ALA A 129 12.70 -8.08 -4.87
N MET A 130 13.74 -7.25 -4.77
CA MET A 130 14.34 -6.50 -5.89
C MET A 130 15.22 -7.36 -6.81
N ASP A 131 15.52 -8.60 -6.45
CA ASP A 131 16.56 -9.42 -7.12
C ASP A 131 17.91 -8.69 -7.17
N SER A 132 18.36 -8.20 -6.04
CA SER A 132 19.62 -7.45 -5.93
C SER A 132 20.83 -8.20 -6.49
N ALA A 133 20.83 -9.52 -6.44
CA ALA A 133 21.87 -10.37 -7.03
C ALA A 133 21.81 -10.40 -8.58
N GLY A 134 20.65 -10.07 -9.17
CA GLY A 134 20.43 -10.11 -10.62
C GLY A 134 20.37 -11.52 -11.17
N ILE A 135 19.69 -12.43 -10.46
CA ILE A 135 19.56 -13.85 -10.81
C ILE A 135 18.51 -14.03 -11.90
N TRP A 136 17.37 -13.34 -11.76
CA TRP A 136 16.23 -13.47 -12.67
C TRP A 136 16.07 -12.26 -13.59
N SER A 137 16.52 -11.08 -13.13
CA SER A 137 16.53 -9.85 -13.92
C SER A 137 17.66 -8.92 -13.48
N THR A 138 18.00 -7.95 -14.33
CA THR A 138 18.99 -6.93 -13.96
C THR A 138 18.37 -5.61 -13.51
N ASN A 139 17.03 -5.51 -13.52
CA ASN A 139 16.31 -4.26 -13.30
C ASN A 139 16.45 -3.71 -11.87
N GLY A 140 16.51 -4.59 -10.85
CA GLY A 140 16.71 -4.25 -9.45
C GLY A 140 18.09 -4.56 -8.91
N LYS A 141 19.05 -4.92 -9.79
CA LYS A 141 20.38 -5.35 -9.38
C LYS A 141 21.11 -4.28 -8.57
N GLY A 142 21.69 -4.70 -7.45
CA GLY A 142 22.44 -3.86 -6.53
C GLY A 142 21.59 -3.10 -5.53
N CYS A 143 20.24 -3.19 -5.60
CA CYS A 143 19.35 -2.53 -4.65
C CYS A 143 19.30 -3.29 -3.33
N GLY A 144 19.42 -2.58 -2.20
CA GLY A 144 19.43 -3.23 -0.89
C GLY A 144 19.74 -2.27 0.24
N TYR A 145 20.00 -2.84 1.42
CA TYR A 145 20.33 -2.05 2.61
C TYR A 145 21.66 -1.29 2.42
N SER A 146 21.61 0.02 2.66
CA SER A 146 22.77 0.92 2.51
C SER A 146 23.45 0.86 1.14
N ALA A 147 22.73 0.38 0.14
CA ALA A 147 23.16 0.37 -1.25
C ALA A 147 22.61 1.61 -1.95
N ASP A 148 23.44 2.22 -2.80
CA ASP A 148 23.02 3.25 -3.73
C ASP A 148 22.72 2.56 -5.07
N CYS A 149 21.44 2.41 -5.38
CA CYS A 149 21.03 1.69 -6.59
C CYS A 149 20.23 2.60 -7.54
N SER A 150 20.13 2.16 -8.78
CA SER A 150 19.37 2.86 -9.82
C SER A 150 18.52 1.82 -10.57
N PRO A 151 17.36 1.44 -10.04
CA PRO A 151 16.52 0.43 -10.64
C PRO A 151 15.98 0.89 -12.00
N ILE A 152 15.77 -0.06 -12.91
CA ILE A 152 15.14 0.16 -14.20
C ILE A 152 13.68 -0.31 -14.10
N TYR A 153 12.74 0.61 -14.22
CA TYR A 153 11.32 0.31 -14.10
C TYR A 153 10.69 -0.18 -15.42
N PRO A 154 9.71 -1.10 -15.38
CA PRO A 154 9.28 -1.84 -14.18
C PRO A 154 10.36 -2.78 -13.68
N VAL A 155 10.43 -2.97 -12.36
CA VAL A 155 11.40 -3.89 -11.74
C VAL A 155 10.80 -5.30 -11.69
N GLN A 156 11.24 -6.22 -12.53
CA GLN A 156 10.79 -7.60 -12.40
C GLN A 156 11.09 -8.13 -10.99
N GLY A 157 12.30 -7.92 -10.49
CA GLY A 157 12.71 -8.42 -9.17
C GLY A 157 12.54 -9.93 -9.08
N ILE A 158 11.98 -10.38 -7.94
CA ILE A 158 11.68 -11.79 -7.69
C ILE A 158 10.41 -12.28 -8.39
N CYS A 159 9.64 -11.42 -9.04
CA CYS A 159 8.43 -11.80 -9.74
C CYS A 159 8.70 -12.73 -10.91
N PRO A 160 7.76 -13.64 -11.28
CA PRO A 160 7.86 -14.44 -12.48
C PRO A 160 7.97 -13.57 -13.74
N LYS A 161 8.47 -14.15 -14.80
CA LYS A 161 8.60 -13.45 -16.10
C LYS A 161 7.25 -12.94 -16.61
N GLY A 162 7.21 -11.67 -17.07
CA GLY A 162 5.99 -10.99 -17.50
C GLY A 162 5.19 -10.38 -16.32
N TRP A 163 5.82 -10.37 -15.15
CA TRP A 163 5.32 -9.76 -13.93
C TRP A 163 6.43 -8.97 -13.23
N HIS A 164 6.07 -7.97 -12.47
CA HIS A 164 7.03 -7.12 -11.78
C HIS A 164 6.63 -6.84 -10.33
N LEU A 165 7.60 -6.45 -9.52
CA LEU A 165 7.39 -5.93 -8.17
C LEU A 165 6.73 -4.55 -8.29
N PRO A 166 5.54 -4.36 -7.73
CA PRO A 166 4.78 -3.13 -7.93
C PRO A 166 5.54 -1.89 -7.48
N SER A 167 5.38 -0.81 -8.21
CA SER A 167 5.82 0.50 -7.75
C SER A 167 4.82 1.12 -6.76
N ARG A 168 5.28 2.16 -6.07
CA ARG A 168 4.43 3.00 -5.22
C ARG A 168 3.21 3.52 -5.97
N ASP A 169 3.41 4.06 -7.17
CA ASP A 169 2.35 4.68 -7.95
C ASP A 169 1.31 3.66 -8.44
N GLU A 170 1.73 2.40 -8.66
CA GLU A 170 0.82 1.31 -9.00
C GLU A 170 -0.02 0.86 -7.81
N PHE A 171 0.53 0.88 -6.60
CA PHE A 171 -0.27 0.71 -5.38
C PHE A 171 -1.22 1.88 -5.14
N ASP A 172 -0.79 3.12 -5.38
CA ASP A 172 -1.68 4.29 -5.30
C ASP A 172 -2.82 4.16 -6.34
N THR A 173 -2.55 3.67 -7.55
CA THR A 173 -3.56 3.36 -8.58
C THR A 173 -4.55 2.30 -8.11
N LEU A 174 -4.08 1.21 -7.49
CA LEU A 174 -4.95 0.20 -6.88
C LEU A 174 -5.87 0.84 -5.82
N LEU A 175 -5.31 1.66 -4.92
CA LEU A 175 -6.08 2.32 -3.87
C LEU A 175 -7.16 3.25 -4.45
N VAL A 176 -6.85 4.00 -5.50
CA VAL A 176 -7.84 4.84 -6.22
C VAL A 176 -8.92 3.97 -6.83
N ALA A 177 -8.56 2.87 -7.50
CA ALA A 177 -9.52 1.96 -8.14
C ALA A 177 -10.53 1.36 -7.15
N VAL A 178 -10.14 1.14 -5.89
CA VAL A 178 -11.05 0.56 -4.87
C VAL A 178 -11.78 1.63 -4.03
N GLY A 179 -11.65 2.91 -4.39
CA GLY A 179 -12.38 4.04 -3.78
C GLY A 179 -11.60 4.81 -2.72
N GLY A 180 -10.27 4.71 -2.74
CA GLY A 180 -9.36 5.52 -1.92
C GLY A 180 -8.84 4.82 -0.67
N GLN A 181 -7.68 5.28 -0.22
CA GLN A 181 -6.92 4.67 0.87
C GLN A 181 -7.68 4.52 2.19
N PHE A 182 -8.57 5.45 2.52
CA PHE A 182 -9.23 5.50 3.85
C PHE A 182 -10.28 4.39 4.06
N ILE A 183 -10.72 3.73 2.99
CA ILE A 183 -11.75 2.68 3.01
C ILE A 183 -11.30 1.39 2.31
N ALA A 184 -10.05 1.35 1.83
CA ALA A 184 -9.53 0.24 1.04
C ALA A 184 -9.23 -1.00 1.89
N GLY A 185 -8.86 -0.85 3.17
CA GLY A 185 -8.47 -1.95 4.03
C GLY A 185 -9.48 -3.10 4.04
N PRO A 186 -10.73 -2.92 4.54
CA PRO A 186 -11.74 -3.98 4.55
C PRO A 186 -12.08 -4.52 3.17
N LYS A 187 -11.96 -3.72 2.10
CA LYS A 187 -12.26 -4.12 0.74
C LYS A 187 -11.20 -5.01 0.09
N LEU A 188 -9.94 -4.87 0.52
CA LEU A 188 -8.79 -5.63 0.00
C LEU A 188 -8.42 -6.81 0.90
N ARG A 189 -8.73 -6.76 2.20
CA ARG A 189 -8.48 -7.85 3.14
C ARG A 189 -9.30 -9.08 2.80
N SER A 190 -8.68 -10.27 2.97
CA SER A 190 -9.36 -11.58 2.86
C SER A 190 -10.54 -11.68 3.82
N THR A 191 -11.50 -12.55 3.47
CA THR A 191 -12.73 -12.78 4.26
C THR A 191 -12.50 -13.60 5.54
N SER A 192 -11.25 -13.99 5.81
CA SER A 192 -10.88 -14.76 7.01
C SER A 192 -9.41 -14.55 7.35
N GLY A 193 -9.04 -14.92 8.59
CA GLY A 193 -7.67 -14.92 9.07
C GLY A 193 -7.22 -13.64 9.76
N TRP A 194 -7.99 -12.57 9.69
CA TRP A 194 -7.71 -11.30 10.34
C TRP A 194 -8.28 -11.29 11.76
N ILE A 195 -7.50 -11.78 12.70
CA ILE A 195 -7.89 -11.93 14.11
C ILE A 195 -6.73 -11.43 14.96
N ASP A 196 -6.98 -10.45 15.82
CA ASP A 196 -5.97 -9.95 16.76
C ASP A 196 -5.73 -10.92 17.94
N ASP A 197 -4.75 -10.59 18.78
CA ASP A 197 -4.38 -11.39 19.95
C ASP A 197 -5.51 -11.51 21.00
N GLU A 198 -6.51 -10.62 20.96
CA GLU A 198 -7.69 -10.62 21.81
C GLU A 198 -8.84 -11.46 21.21
N GLY A 199 -8.68 -11.95 19.98
CA GLY A 199 -9.66 -12.74 19.25
C GLY A 199 -10.72 -11.93 18.51
N THR A 200 -10.51 -10.61 18.34
CA THR A 200 -11.40 -9.75 17.56
C THR A 200 -11.20 -10.00 16.08
N ASN A 201 -12.29 -10.22 15.36
CA ASN A 201 -12.27 -10.46 13.92
C ASN A 201 -12.31 -9.14 13.13
N TYR A 202 -11.27 -8.90 12.32
CA TYR A 202 -11.13 -7.76 11.42
C TYR A 202 -11.09 -8.18 9.95
N SER A 203 -11.58 -9.36 9.61
CA SER A 203 -11.66 -9.86 8.24
C SER A 203 -12.40 -8.89 7.33
N GLY A 204 -11.96 -8.80 6.09
CA GLY A 204 -12.53 -7.91 5.09
C GLY A 204 -13.69 -8.53 4.33
N SER A 205 -14.20 -7.78 3.37
CA SER A 205 -15.18 -8.24 2.37
C SER A 205 -14.52 -8.85 1.14
N ASP A 206 -13.21 -8.59 0.93
CA ASP A 206 -12.50 -8.99 -0.29
C ASP A 206 -13.24 -8.57 -1.57
N ALA A 207 -13.80 -7.36 -1.56
CA ALA A 207 -14.76 -6.86 -2.54
C ALA A 207 -14.24 -6.86 -4.00
N TYR A 208 -12.92 -6.97 -4.17
CA TYR A 208 -12.25 -6.95 -5.47
C TYR A 208 -11.43 -8.23 -5.75
N GLY A 209 -11.50 -9.25 -4.89
CA GLY A 209 -10.76 -10.50 -5.07
C GLY A 209 -9.25 -10.37 -4.86
N PHE A 210 -8.78 -9.27 -4.28
CA PHE A 210 -7.36 -9.08 -3.96
C PHE A 210 -6.90 -10.02 -2.85
N SER A 211 -7.76 -10.35 -1.89
CA SER A 211 -7.55 -11.33 -0.82
C SER A 211 -6.25 -11.13 -0.03
N ALA A 212 -6.00 -9.92 0.47
CA ALA A 212 -4.82 -9.65 1.29
C ALA A 212 -4.83 -10.51 2.56
N LEU A 213 -3.81 -11.33 2.75
CA LEU A 213 -3.66 -12.24 3.88
C LEU A 213 -2.80 -11.58 4.97
N PRO A 214 -3.17 -11.68 6.27
CA PRO A 214 -2.42 -11.09 7.37
C PRO A 214 -1.21 -11.96 7.74
N ALA A 215 -0.21 -11.96 6.85
CA ALA A 215 0.98 -12.80 6.96
C ALA A 215 1.94 -12.36 8.09
N GLY A 216 1.73 -11.18 8.66
CA GLY A 216 2.67 -10.58 9.59
C GLY A 216 3.98 -10.19 8.89
N LEU A 217 5.04 -10.10 9.67
CA LEU A 217 6.36 -9.67 9.21
C LEU A 217 7.47 -10.39 9.96
N LYS A 218 8.69 -10.35 9.39
CA LYS A 218 9.91 -10.84 10.04
C LYS A 218 10.83 -9.67 10.36
N VAL A 219 11.17 -9.50 11.65
CA VAL A 219 12.13 -8.48 12.09
C VAL A 219 13.34 -9.19 12.68
N ILE A 220 14.47 -9.15 11.97
CA ILE A 220 15.72 -9.84 12.35
C ILE A 220 15.45 -11.34 12.61
N ASP A 221 15.39 -11.78 13.86
CA ASP A 221 15.20 -13.18 14.26
C ASP A 221 13.78 -13.45 14.83
N LYS A 222 12.85 -12.51 14.65
CA LYS A 222 11.49 -12.60 15.21
C LYS A 222 10.44 -12.49 14.13
N TYR A 223 9.32 -13.15 14.37
CA TYR A 223 8.11 -13.02 13.58
C TYR A 223 7.05 -12.31 14.43
N GLU A 224 6.37 -11.35 13.84
CA GLU A 224 5.43 -10.49 14.56
C GLU A 224 4.15 -10.26 13.76
N THR A 225 3.05 -10.00 14.45
CA THR A 225 1.78 -9.48 13.89
C THR A 225 1.07 -10.41 12.89
N GLU A 226 1.34 -11.73 12.90
CA GLU A 226 0.52 -12.71 12.16
C GLU A 226 -0.94 -12.58 12.61
N GLY A 227 -1.85 -12.65 11.66
CA GLY A 227 -3.28 -12.45 11.90
C GLY A 227 -3.72 -10.99 11.86
N CYS A 228 -2.79 -10.01 11.90
CA CYS A 228 -3.15 -8.60 12.06
C CYS A 228 -2.50 -7.63 11.06
N VAL A 229 -1.43 -8.02 10.37
CA VAL A 229 -0.73 -7.15 9.42
C VAL A 229 -0.52 -7.84 8.09
N ALA A 230 -0.82 -7.12 7.00
CA ALA A 230 -0.43 -7.46 5.64
C ALA A 230 0.33 -6.30 5.03
N ASP A 231 1.62 -6.45 4.87
CA ASP A 231 2.52 -5.50 4.25
C ASP A 231 3.15 -6.11 2.99
N PHE A 232 3.12 -5.37 1.88
CA PHE A 232 3.63 -5.78 0.57
C PHE A 232 4.70 -4.83 0.08
N TRP A 233 5.85 -5.36 -0.32
CA TRP A 233 6.95 -4.57 -0.86
C TRP A 233 6.57 -3.84 -2.15
N ALA A 234 6.98 -2.57 -2.24
CA ALA A 234 7.09 -1.85 -3.51
C ALA A 234 8.55 -1.82 -3.98
N SER A 235 8.74 -1.54 -5.27
CA SER A 235 10.04 -1.43 -5.90
C SER A 235 10.74 -0.08 -5.67
N ASN A 236 10.05 0.91 -5.10
CA ASN A 236 10.59 2.25 -4.90
C ASN A 236 11.29 2.42 -3.55
N GLU A 237 12.48 3.04 -3.61
CA GLU A 237 13.16 3.54 -2.43
C GLU A 237 12.47 4.79 -1.87
N GLY A 238 12.50 4.92 -0.55
CA GLY A 238 12.15 6.12 0.19
C GLY A 238 13.40 6.92 0.58
N TYR A 239 13.31 7.68 1.66
CA TYR A 239 14.46 8.40 2.18
C TYR A 239 15.31 7.51 3.10
N GLY A 240 16.63 7.54 2.92
CA GLY A 240 17.59 6.74 3.70
C GLY A 240 17.45 5.24 3.39
N ASN A 241 17.30 4.42 4.42
CA ASN A 241 17.10 2.97 4.28
C ASN A 241 15.62 2.56 4.33
N ASN A 242 14.72 3.48 4.00
CA ASN A 242 13.30 3.17 3.91
C ASN A 242 12.92 2.86 2.46
N VAL A 243 11.93 2.02 2.29
CA VAL A 243 11.32 1.66 1.01
C VAL A 243 9.81 1.67 1.14
N TYR A 244 9.11 1.89 0.05
CA TYR A 244 7.66 1.94 0.07
C TYR A 244 7.03 0.55 0.17
N ILE A 245 5.88 0.51 0.79
CA ILE A 245 5.01 -0.68 0.92
C ILE A 245 3.56 -0.27 0.76
N LEU A 246 2.71 -1.24 0.41
CA LEU A 246 1.28 -1.18 0.68
C LEU A 246 1.02 -1.91 1.99
N GLY A 247 0.40 -1.25 2.97
CA GLY A 247 0.14 -1.83 4.29
C GLY A 247 -1.32 -1.76 4.72
N MET A 248 -1.76 -2.81 5.41
CA MET A 248 -3.07 -2.95 6.06
C MET A 248 -2.89 -3.56 7.45
N GLU A 249 -3.68 -3.10 8.42
CA GLU A 249 -3.58 -3.52 9.82
C GLU A 249 -4.97 -3.70 10.45
N CYS A 250 -5.09 -4.60 11.44
CA CYS A 250 -6.30 -4.76 12.25
C CYS A 250 -6.74 -3.44 12.87
N GLY A 251 -8.05 -3.27 13.05
CA GLY A 251 -8.63 -2.10 13.71
C GLY A 251 -8.63 -0.82 12.87
N TYR A 252 -8.03 -0.84 11.67
CA TYR A 252 -8.02 0.31 10.77
C TYR A 252 -8.70 -0.01 9.44
N ASP A 253 -9.51 0.93 8.94
CA ASP A 253 -10.19 0.79 7.65
C ASP A 253 -9.32 1.22 6.46
N ASN A 254 -8.19 1.86 6.72
CA ASN A 254 -7.30 2.29 5.67
C ASN A 254 -6.38 1.16 5.18
N ALA A 255 -6.05 1.22 3.90
CA ALA A 255 -4.85 0.65 3.33
C ALA A 255 -3.98 1.82 2.86
N SER A 256 -2.68 1.81 3.17
CA SER A 256 -1.84 2.97 2.91
C SER A 256 -0.51 2.60 2.26
N VAL A 257 -0.10 3.45 1.32
CA VAL A 257 1.26 3.40 0.80
C VAL A 257 2.14 4.24 1.72
N ARG A 258 3.11 3.60 2.36
CA ARG A 258 3.99 4.23 3.36
C ARG A 258 5.41 3.71 3.25
N ALA A 259 6.37 4.46 3.77
CA ALA A 259 7.77 4.04 3.80
C ALA A 259 8.08 3.30 5.11
N ILE A 260 8.84 2.21 5.01
CA ILE A 260 9.27 1.38 6.13
C ILE A 260 10.74 0.96 5.96
N TYR A 261 11.39 0.59 7.05
CA TYR A 261 12.77 0.14 7.04
C TYR A 261 12.98 -1.15 6.23
N ASN A 262 13.99 -1.18 5.35
CA ASN A 262 14.15 -2.25 4.34
C ASN A 262 14.83 -3.54 4.83
N ARG A 263 15.12 -3.67 6.15
CA ARG A 263 15.72 -4.89 6.75
C ARG A 263 14.70 -5.78 7.48
N ILE A 264 13.49 -5.77 7.01
CA ILE A 264 12.43 -6.66 7.48
C ILE A 264 11.99 -7.58 6.34
N GLY A 265 11.37 -8.70 6.69
CA GLY A 265 10.79 -9.62 5.72
C GLY A 265 9.31 -9.36 5.57
N LEU A 266 8.83 -9.09 4.35
CA LEU A 266 7.44 -8.84 4.02
C LEU A 266 6.98 -9.68 2.84
N SER A 267 5.67 -9.74 2.64
CA SER A 267 5.05 -10.41 1.50
C SER A 267 5.35 -9.69 0.18
N VAL A 268 5.28 -10.45 -0.91
CA VAL A 268 5.34 -9.94 -2.29
C VAL A 268 4.06 -10.30 -3.02
N ARG A 269 3.49 -9.33 -3.72
CA ARG A 269 2.43 -9.51 -4.72
C ARG A 269 2.84 -8.87 -6.01
N CYS A 270 2.98 -9.67 -7.06
CA CYS A 270 3.40 -9.16 -8.34
C CYS A 270 2.22 -8.58 -9.12
N LEU A 271 2.53 -7.59 -9.95
CA LEU A 271 1.66 -6.96 -10.93
C LEU A 271 2.10 -7.39 -12.33
N LYS A 272 1.14 -7.67 -13.20
CA LYS A 272 1.42 -8.05 -14.59
C LYS A 272 1.91 -6.86 -15.41
N ASP A 273 2.88 -7.11 -16.33
CA ASP A 273 3.48 -6.11 -17.21
C ASP A 273 2.47 -5.52 -18.22
#